data_6f3ea750c6526ea07885f270eaeccdd8
#
_entry.id   6f3ea750c6526ea07885f270eaeccdd8
#
_cell.length_a   1.000
_cell.length_b   1.000
_cell.length_c   1.000
_cell.angle_alpha   90.00
_cell.angle_beta   90.00
_cell.angle_gamma   90.00
#
_symmetry.space_group_name_H-M   'P 1'
#
loop_
_entity.id
_entity.type
_entity.pdbx_description
1 polymer ?
#
loop_
_entity_poly.entity_id
_entity_poly.type
_entity_poly.pdbx_seq_one_letter_code
_entity_poly.pdbx_strand_id
1 'polypeptide(L)'
;MAPRLLAAVFAVVSAAALVAQSPPVRPAVDITRITGNLYRGTAGGLHNVFLVTPDGIILADPINTPFATWLKAELAERFRVPVRYVIYSHGHYDHIEGGNVFADTAQFVAHEHVARAMDGRLPQMPGGIWDTNRNSRIELGEAAGALRFQQLFTRLDRNGDGGVTPAEYWGEVHAPDLVYSGRKTLTLGGATVELIHPGINHSDDASVVLFPAERVAYAVDFIADGAVSGSLQSLPGAWGDFDHNPMAGFIDSMKAVEALDFDVFAAGEGQLGTKADVTAMRQFWEDLRSAVSAGMSQGKSLSELQDTLMLEKYRGWAGYEQRRRLNIEAAYNNLRLYR
;
A
#
# COMPACT_ATOMS: atom_id res chain seq x y z
N MET A 1 -81.92 14.88 -36.48
CA MET A 1 -80.71 15.66 -36.17
C MET A 1 -79.99 14.94 -34.98
N ALA A 2 -78.97 14.23 -35.25
CA ALA A 2 -78.21 13.53 -34.21
C ALA A 2 -76.81 14.18 -34.10
N PRO A 3 -76.30 14.46 -32.91
CA PRO A 3 -74.96 15.04 -32.77
C PRO A 3 -73.86 13.94 -32.85
N ARG A 4 -72.84 14.25 -33.62
CA ARG A 4 -71.66 13.45 -33.78
C ARG A 4 -70.69 13.72 -32.59
N LEU A 5 -70.41 12.73 -31.77
CA LEU A 5 -69.33 12.78 -30.78
C LEU A 5 -67.98 12.57 -31.51
N LEU A 6 -67.07 13.54 -31.39
CA LEU A 6 -65.68 13.39 -31.74
C LEU A 6 -64.93 12.73 -30.51
N ALA A 7 -64.37 11.58 -30.70
CA ALA A 7 -63.46 11.00 -29.74
C ALA A 7 -62.03 11.47 -30.06
N ALA A 8 -61.44 12.22 -29.12
CA ALA A 8 -60.00 12.59 -29.19
C ALA A 8 -59.16 11.46 -28.60
N VAL A 9 -58.29 10.90 -29.40
CA VAL A 9 -57.28 9.87 -28.99
C VAL A 9 -56.04 10.63 -28.53
N PHE A 10 -55.74 10.61 -27.23
CA PHE A 10 -54.46 11.06 -26.69
C PHE A 10 -53.45 9.95 -26.81
N ALA A 11 -52.45 10.14 -27.68
CA ALA A 11 -51.26 9.27 -27.74
C ALA A 11 -50.27 9.70 -26.64
N VAL A 12 -50.09 8.87 -25.62
CA VAL A 12 -49.05 9.03 -24.60
C VAL A 12 -47.73 8.50 -25.18
N VAL A 13 -46.83 9.41 -25.53
CA VAL A 13 -45.47 9.06 -25.93
C VAL A 13 -44.65 8.92 -24.67
N SER A 14 -44.38 7.71 -24.23
CA SER A 14 -43.46 7.42 -23.15
C SER A 14 -42.02 7.56 -23.67
N ALA A 15 -41.34 8.65 -23.30
CA ALA A 15 -39.91 8.81 -23.52
C ALA A 15 -39.15 7.95 -22.49
N ALA A 16 -38.65 6.79 -22.92
CA ALA A 16 -37.69 6.01 -22.13
C ALA A 16 -36.35 6.76 -22.14
N ALA A 17 -35.99 7.37 -21.03
CA ALA A 17 -34.64 7.92 -20.85
C ALA A 17 -33.63 6.77 -20.82
N LEU A 18 -32.81 6.67 -21.87
CA LEU A 18 -31.58 5.84 -21.83
C LEU A 18 -30.63 6.47 -20.78
N VAL A 19 -30.55 5.87 -19.62
CA VAL A 19 -29.46 6.15 -18.70
C VAL A 19 -28.20 5.58 -19.34
N ALA A 20 -27.40 6.45 -19.93
CA ALA A 20 -26.07 6.07 -20.41
C ALA A 20 -25.25 5.65 -19.18
N GLN A 21 -24.99 4.35 -19.04
CA GLN A 21 -24.04 3.86 -18.05
C GLN A 21 -22.66 4.40 -18.43
N SER A 22 -22.08 5.20 -17.53
CA SER A 22 -20.68 5.60 -17.67
C SER A 22 -19.84 4.35 -17.82
N PRO A 23 -18.90 4.29 -18.79
CA PRO A 23 -18.04 3.13 -18.93
C PRO A 23 -17.30 2.92 -17.59
N PRO A 24 -17.07 1.66 -17.17
CA PRO A 24 -16.33 1.38 -15.95
C PRO A 24 -14.96 2.08 -16.04
N VAL A 25 -14.67 2.92 -15.06
CA VAL A 25 -13.36 3.55 -14.94
C VAL A 25 -12.37 2.41 -14.72
N ARG A 26 -11.64 2.03 -15.77
CA ARG A 26 -10.52 1.09 -15.62
C ARG A 26 -9.52 1.79 -14.69
N PRO A 27 -9.02 1.12 -13.64
CA PRO A 27 -7.92 1.67 -12.86
C PRO A 27 -6.81 2.02 -13.84
N ALA A 28 -6.28 3.24 -13.73
CA ALA A 28 -5.17 3.67 -14.59
C ALA A 28 -3.98 2.76 -14.29
N VAL A 29 -3.66 1.89 -15.25
CA VAL A 29 -2.48 1.01 -15.19
C VAL A 29 -1.46 1.55 -16.18
N ASP A 30 -0.20 1.63 -15.76
CA ASP A 30 0.88 2.17 -16.59
C ASP A 30 2.23 1.56 -16.21
N ILE A 31 3.18 1.64 -17.13
CA ILE A 31 4.59 1.33 -16.92
C ILE A 31 5.42 2.53 -17.35
N THR A 32 6.13 3.11 -16.40
CA THR A 32 7.06 4.22 -16.63
C THR A 32 8.50 3.81 -16.30
N ARG A 33 9.46 4.35 -17.03
CA ARG A 33 10.88 4.13 -16.78
C ARG A 33 11.34 5.08 -15.66
N ILE A 34 12.01 4.54 -14.64
CA ILE A 34 12.67 5.35 -13.60
C ILE A 34 14.04 5.77 -14.10
N THR A 35 14.94 4.81 -14.29
CA THR A 35 16.31 5.03 -14.80
C THR A 35 16.89 3.70 -15.31
N GLY A 36 17.85 3.74 -16.23
CA GLY A 36 18.47 2.52 -16.73
C GLY A 36 17.44 1.50 -17.23
N ASN A 37 17.47 0.31 -16.68
CA ASN A 37 16.50 -0.76 -16.94
C ASN A 37 15.54 -0.98 -15.75
N LEU A 38 15.44 -0.02 -14.86
CA LEU A 38 14.49 -0.01 -13.73
C LEU A 38 13.22 0.76 -14.12
N TYR A 39 12.08 0.13 -13.90
CA TYR A 39 10.76 0.64 -14.25
C TYR A 39 9.84 0.65 -13.04
N ARG A 40 8.79 1.45 -13.10
CA ARG A 40 7.68 1.50 -12.17
C ARG A 40 6.40 1.08 -12.87
N GLY A 41 5.70 0.11 -12.31
CA GLY A 41 4.32 -0.20 -12.65
C GLY A 41 3.36 0.57 -11.75
N THR A 42 2.22 0.98 -12.28
CA THR A 42 1.19 1.76 -11.56
C THR A 42 -0.15 1.05 -11.64
N ALA A 43 -0.82 0.92 -10.51
CA ALA A 43 -2.17 0.39 -10.39
C ALA A 43 -3.02 1.33 -9.51
N GLY A 44 -3.64 2.35 -10.12
CA GLY A 44 -4.32 3.39 -9.37
C GLY A 44 -3.35 4.23 -8.53
N GLY A 45 -3.46 4.17 -7.19
CA GLY A 45 -2.56 4.86 -6.26
C GLY A 45 -1.34 4.03 -5.84
N LEU A 46 -1.32 2.73 -6.16
CA LEU A 46 -0.26 1.80 -5.78
C LEU A 46 0.78 1.68 -6.88
N HIS A 47 2.01 1.46 -6.47
CA HIS A 47 3.15 1.35 -7.37
C HIS A 47 4.05 0.19 -6.98
N ASN A 48 4.56 -0.48 -8.00
CA ASN A 48 5.64 -1.44 -7.87
C ASN A 48 6.88 -0.97 -8.63
N VAL A 49 7.98 -1.69 -8.47
CA VAL A 49 9.19 -1.49 -9.28
C VAL A 49 9.67 -2.83 -9.83
N PHE A 50 10.27 -2.79 -11.02
CA PHE A 50 10.89 -3.99 -11.59
C PHE A 50 12.15 -3.65 -12.40
N LEU A 51 13.16 -4.50 -12.24
CA LEU A 51 14.44 -4.40 -12.94
C LEU A 51 14.51 -5.44 -14.05
N VAL A 52 14.73 -5.00 -15.27
CA VAL A 52 14.88 -5.86 -16.45
C VAL A 52 16.35 -6.18 -16.67
N THR A 53 16.66 -7.47 -16.77
CA THR A 53 18.00 -7.98 -17.06
C THR A 53 17.98 -8.93 -18.26
N PRO A 54 19.14 -9.30 -18.85
CA PRO A 54 19.19 -10.28 -19.92
C PRO A 54 18.62 -11.67 -19.56
N ASP A 55 18.70 -12.05 -18.28
CA ASP A 55 18.30 -13.39 -17.80
C ASP A 55 16.89 -13.41 -17.19
N GLY A 56 16.21 -12.26 -17.13
CA GLY A 56 14.87 -12.14 -16.56
C GLY A 56 14.61 -10.84 -15.82
N ILE A 57 13.50 -10.80 -15.12
CA ILE A 57 13.02 -9.62 -14.38
C ILE A 57 13.02 -9.92 -12.87
N ILE A 58 13.45 -8.94 -12.09
CA ILE A 58 13.26 -8.87 -10.63
C ILE A 58 12.13 -7.88 -10.38
N LEU A 59 11.02 -8.34 -9.83
CA LEU A 59 9.80 -7.57 -9.54
C LEU A 59 9.64 -7.41 -8.03
N ALA A 60 9.36 -6.22 -7.55
CA ALA A 60 8.91 -5.98 -6.18
C ALA A 60 7.41 -5.64 -6.20
N ASP A 61 6.64 -6.37 -5.41
CA ASP A 61 5.19 -6.29 -5.22
C ASP A 61 4.33 -6.55 -6.46
N PRO A 62 3.56 -7.63 -6.47
CA PRO A 62 2.57 -7.90 -7.52
C PRO A 62 1.31 -7.02 -7.40
N ILE A 63 1.03 -6.40 -6.25
CA ILE A 63 -0.06 -5.47 -5.91
C ILE A 63 -1.43 -6.18 -5.83
N ASN A 64 -1.97 -6.66 -6.95
CA ASN A 64 -3.22 -7.43 -6.99
C ASN A 64 -3.31 -8.26 -8.26
N THR A 65 -4.15 -9.30 -8.23
CA THR A 65 -4.28 -10.26 -9.33
C THR A 65 -4.64 -9.62 -10.69
N PRO A 66 -5.59 -8.67 -10.80
CA PRO A 66 -5.88 -8.02 -12.08
C PRO A 66 -4.67 -7.26 -12.65
N PHE A 67 -3.97 -6.52 -11.81
CA PHE A 67 -2.77 -5.79 -12.22
C PHE A 67 -1.61 -6.73 -12.56
N ALA A 68 -1.34 -7.73 -11.71
CA ALA A 68 -0.29 -8.72 -11.92
C ALA A 68 -0.47 -9.47 -13.25
N THR A 69 -1.72 -9.83 -13.59
CA THR A 69 -2.07 -10.49 -14.86
C THR A 69 -1.80 -9.58 -16.06
N TRP A 70 -2.22 -8.32 -15.98
CA TRP A 70 -1.94 -7.33 -17.01
C TRP A 70 -0.42 -7.09 -17.13
N LEU A 71 0.26 -6.88 -16.00
CA LEU A 71 1.69 -6.61 -15.95
C LEU A 71 2.50 -7.76 -16.58
N LYS A 72 2.18 -9.02 -16.24
CA LYS A 72 2.86 -10.20 -16.82
C LYS A 72 2.78 -10.23 -18.35
N ALA A 73 1.61 -9.90 -18.91
CA ALA A 73 1.42 -9.84 -20.37
C ALA A 73 2.26 -8.71 -20.99
N GLU A 74 2.24 -7.51 -20.40
CA GLU A 74 3.02 -6.36 -20.84
C GLU A 74 4.55 -6.61 -20.79
N LEU A 75 5.01 -7.25 -19.69
CA LEU A 75 6.44 -7.60 -19.52
C LEU A 75 6.89 -8.60 -20.60
N ALA A 76 6.07 -9.63 -20.89
CA ALA A 76 6.37 -10.63 -21.90
C ALA A 76 6.43 -10.01 -23.30
N GLU A 77 5.52 -9.10 -23.63
CA GLU A 77 5.50 -8.41 -24.93
C GLU A 77 6.68 -7.46 -25.09
N ARG A 78 6.94 -6.61 -24.08
CA ARG A 78 7.93 -5.54 -24.18
C ARG A 78 9.37 -6.03 -24.04
N PHE A 79 9.64 -6.97 -23.12
CA PHE A 79 11.00 -7.36 -22.76
C PHE A 79 11.38 -8.78 -23.18
N ARG A 80 10.41 -9.65 -23.41
CA ARG A 80 10.60 -11.04 -23.88
C ARG A 80 11.47 -11.89 -22.96
N VAL A 81 11.51 -11.56 -21.67
CA VAL A 81 12.16 -12.31 -20.61
C VAL A 81 11.18 -12.55 -19.48
N PRO A 82 11.25 -13.70 -18.78
CA PRO A 82 10.32 -14.02 -17.70
C PRO A 82 10.64 -13.25 -16.41
N VAL A 83 9.66 -13.12 -15.52
CA VAL A 83 9.91 -12.75 -14.13
C VAL A 83 10.60 -13.92 -13.43
N ARG A 84 11.75 -13.69 -12.81
CA ARG A 84 12.57 -14.69 -12.11
C ARG A 84 12.53 -14.54 -10.59
N TYR A 85 12.34 -13.34 -10.11
CA TYR A 85 12.14 -13.08 -8.69
C TYR A 85 10.94 -12.18 -8.50
N VAL A 86 10.11 -12.52 -7.51
CA VAL A 86 9.09 -11.64 -6.94
C VAL A 86 9.49 -11.36 -5.49
N ILE A 87 9.68 -10.11 -5.14
CA ILE A 87 10.01 -9.66 -3.81
C ILE A 87 8.73 -9.11 -3.19
N TYR A 88 8.38 -9.51 -1.98
CA TYR A 88 7.34 -8.86 -1.20
C TYR A 88 7.97 -7.80 -0.30
N SER A 89 7.50 -6.56 -0.42
CA SER A 89 7.95 -5.47 0.44
C SER A 89 7.55 -5.67 1.89
N HIS A 90 6.35 -6.21 2.11
CA HIS A 90 5.80 -6.61 3.40
C HIS A 90 4.55 -7.48 3.20
N GLY A 91 3.93 -7.96 4.28
CA GLY A 91 2.86 -8.95 4.23
C GLY A 91 1.43 -8.42 4.03
N HIS A 92 1.22 -7.12 3.77
CA HIS A 92 -0.12 -6.60 3.54
C HIS A 92 -0.67 -7.05 2.18
N TYR A 93 -1.97 -7.32 2.18
CA TYR A 93 -2.63 -8.01 1.07
C TYR A 93 -2.57 -7.21 -0.25
N ASP A 94 -2.69 -5.90 -0.20
CA ASP A 94 -2.64 -5.00 -1.35
C ASP A 94 -1.25 -4.85 -1.99
N HIS A 95 -0.22 -5.50 -1.42
CA HIS A 95 1.12 -5.59 -1.99
C HIS A 95 1.49 -7.00 -2.43
N ILE A 96 0.96 -8.05 -1.77
CA ILE A 96 1.32 -9.45 -2.06
C ILE A 96 0.28 -10.22 -2.87
N GLU A 97 -0.96 -9.73 -2.97
CA GLU A 97 -2.00 -10.33 -3.82
C GLU A 97 -1.54 -10.40 -5.27
N GLY A 98 -1.92 -11.45 -5.97
CA GLY A 98 -1.51 -11.67 -7.36
C GLY A 98 -0.12 -12.31 -7.50
N GLY A 99 0.56 -12.66 -6.41
CA GLY A 99 1.81 -13.40 -6.47
C GLY A 99 1.70 -14.67 -7.30
N ASN A 100 0.63 -15.43 -7.14
CA ASN A 100 0.39 -16.67 -7.88
C ASN A 100 0.41 -16.52 -9.42
N VAL A 101 0.20 -15.31 -9.95
CA VAL A 101 0.31 -15.03 -11.39
C VAL A 101 1.72 -15.32 -11.93
N PHE A 102 2.76 -15.18 -11.10
CA PHE A 102 4.16 -15.38 -11.49
C PHE A 102 4.76 -16.72 -11.02
N ALA A 103 3.98 -17.58 -10.37
CA ALA A 103 4.45 -18.83 -9.77
C ALA A 103 5.03 -19.84 -10.77
N ASP A 104 4.71 -19.72 -12.05
CA ASP A 104 5.22 -20.58 -13.13
C ASP A 104 6.70 -20.31 -13.47
N THR A 105 7.25 -19.12 -13.15
CA THR A 105 8.60 -18.72 -13.58
C THR A 105 9.45 -18.08 -12.49
N ALA A 106 8.84 -17.59 -11.41
CA ALA A 106 9.53 -16.82 -10.39
C ALA A 106 9.77 -17.59 -9.09
N GLN A 107 10.86 -17.23 -8.39
CA GLN A 107 11.07 -17.52 -6.97
C GLN A 107 10.60 -16.30 -6.15
N PHE A 108 9.92 -16.57 -5.04
CA PHE A 108 9.38 -15.55 -4.16
C PHE A 108 10.30 -15.31 -2.98
N VAL A 109 10.58 -14.04 -2.70
CA VAL A 109 11.53 -13.62 -1.67
C VAL A 109 10.86 -12.62 -0.73
N ALA A 110 10.97 -12.85 0.58
CA ALA A 110 10.41 -11.96 1.58
C ALA A 110 11.20 -12.00 2.89
N HIS A 111 10.92 -11.04 3.78
CA HIS A 111 11.35 -11.13 5.17
C HIS A 111 10.70 -12.37 5.84
N GLU A 112 11.38 -13.00 6.79
CA GLU A 112 10.92 -14.24 7.43
C GLU A 112 9.58 -14.08 8.16
N HIS A 113 9.21 -12.87 8.59
CA HIS A 113 7.94 -12.60 9.24
C HIS A 113 6.75 -12.65 8.26
N VAL A 114 6.94 -12.32 6.97
CA VAL A 114 5.92 -12.55 5.94
C VAL A 114 5.57 -14.04 5.87
N ALA A 115 6.58 -14.91 5.82
CA ALA A 115 6.35 -16.35 5.79
C ALA A 115 5.66 -16.87 7.06
N ARG A 116 5.96 -16.28 8.22
CA ARG A 116 5.26 -16.63 9.49
C ARG A 116 3.80 -16.23 9.47
N ALA A 117 3.47 -15.07 8.88
CA ALA A 117 2.09 -14.60 8.76
C ALA A 117 1.25 -15.50 7.84
N MET A 118 1.89 -16.18 6.88
CA MET A 118 1.25 -17.14 5.96
C MET A 118 1.16 -18.56 6.54
N ASP A 119 0.86 -18.70 7.81
CA ASP A 119 0.75 -20.00 8.50
C ASP A 119 -0.56 -20.75 8.23
N GLY A 120 -1.35 -20.29 7.27
CA GLY A 120 -2.63 -20.84 6.88
C GLY A 120 -3.81 -20.30 7.69
N ARG A 121 -3.58 -19.38 8.62
CA ARG A 121 -4.63 -18.67 9.35
C ARG A 121 -4.95 -17.34 8.67
N LEU A 122 -6.12 -16.79 9.00
CA LEU A 122 -6.47 -15.42 8.62
C LEU A 122 -5.68 -14.42 9.45
N PRO A 123 -5.35 -13.23 8.89
CA PRO A 123 -4.70 -12.19 9.67
C PRO A 123 -5.59 -11.75 10.84
N GLN A 124 -4.96 -11.50 11.97
CA GLN A 124 -5.61 -11.07 13.21
C GLN A 124 -5.18 -9.68 13.66
N MET A 125 -4.52 -8.96 12.77
CA MET A 125 -4.03 -7.61 13.02
C MET A 125 -4.60 -6.62 12.00
N PRO A 126 -4.80 -5.35 12.37
CA PRO A 126 -5.20 -4.30 11.43
C PRO A 126 -4.22 -4.19 10.26
N GLY A 127 -4.72 -3.86 9.10
CA GLY A 127 -3.94 -3.73 7.87
C GLY A 127 -4.74 -4.17 6.64
N GLY A 128 -6.07 -4.28 6.79
CA GLY A 128 -6.95 -4.71 5.72
C GLY A 128 -8.28 -5.24 6.24
N ILE A 129 -8.66 -6.42 5.79
CA ILE A 129 -9.75 -7.20 6.40
C ILE A 129 -9.13 -8.31 7.24
N TRP A 130 -9.68 -8.55 8.41
CA TRP A 130 -9.10 -9.45 9.40
C TRP A 130 -10.16 -10.08 10.29
N ASP A 131 -9.87 -11.29 10.77
CA ASP A 131 -10.73 -12.07 11.63
C ASP A 131 -10.68 -11.54 13.07
N THR A 132 -11.57 -10.60 13.39
CA THR A 132 -11.62 -9.93 14.70
C THR A 132 -12.17 -10.82 15.80
N ASN A 133 -13.10 -11.70 15.46
CA ASN A 133 -13.76 -12.59 16.41
C ASN A 133 -13.05 -13.95 16.55
N ARG A 134 -12.02 -14.22 15.73
CA ARG A 134 -11.17 -15.42 15.74
C ARG A 134 -11.93 -16.72 15.47
N ASN A 135 -12.94 -16.66 14.61
CA ASN A 135 -13.71 -17.84 14.22
C ASN A 135 -13.15 -18.55 12.96
N SER A 136 -11.98 -18.10 12.44
CA SER A 136 -11.33 -18.59 11.22
C SER A 136 -12.10 -18.26 9.94
N ARG A 137 -12.87 -17.17 9.98
CA ARG A 137 -13.64 -16.65 8.86
C ARG A 137 -13.75 -15.13 9.00
N ILE A 138 -13.62 -14.39 7.91
CA ILE A 138 -13.87 -12.94 7.91
C ILE A 138 -15.27 -12.73 7.33
N GLU A 139 -16.17 -12.16 8.12
CA GLU A 139 -17.50 -11.78 7.67
C GLU A 139 -17.54 -10.33 7.17
N LEU A 140 -18.57 -9.99 6.38
CA LEU A 140 -18.72 -8.64 5.83
C LEU A 140 -18.72 -7.55 6.93
N GLY A 141 -19.21 -7.86 8.13
CA GLY A 141 -19.19 -6.95 9.27
C GLY A 141 -17.79 -6.59 9.76
N GLU A 142 -16.82 -7.47 9.56
CA GLU A 142 -15.40 -7.28 9.91
C GLU A 142 -14.64 -6.50 8.82
N ALA A 143 -15.15 -6.51 7.59
CA ALA A 143 -14.70 -5.67 6.48
C ALA A 143 -15.43 -4.30 6.46
N ALA A 144 -16.33 -4.06 7.42
CA ALA A 144 -17.07 -2.80 7.48
C ALA A 144 -16.18 -1.63 7.91
N GLY A 145 -16.30 -0.52 7.23
CA GLY A 145 -15.56 0.73 7.57
C GLY A 145 -15.14 1.48 6.32
N ALA A 146 -14.22 0.97 5.53
CA ALA A 146 -13.82 1.58 4.28
C ALA A 146 -14.39 0.83 3.07
N LEU A 147 -14.86 1.57 2.06
CA LEU A 147 -15.38 0.99 0.82
C LEU A 147 -14.37 0.01 0.18
N ARG A 148 -13.07 0.33 0.25
CA ARG A 148 -12.00 -0.54 -0.26
C ARG A 148 -12.00 -1.92 0.39
N PHE A 149 -12.27 -2.02 1.69
CA PHE A 149 -12.33 -3.30 2.42
C PHE A 149 -13.56 -4.11 2.05
N GLN A 150 -14.71 -3.47 1.84
CA GLN A 150 -15.91 -4.14 1.33
C GLN A 150 -15.70 -4.68 -0.10
N GLN A 151 -15.01 -3.93 -0.95
CA GLN A 151 -14.65 -4.37 -2.30
C GLN A 151 -13.65 -5.54 -2.26
N LEU A 152 -12.66 -5.49 -1.37
CA LEU A 152 -11.73 -6.59 -1.14
C LEU A 152 -12.48 -7.84 -0.67
N PHE A 153 -13.33 -7.72 0.35
CA PHE A 153 -14.15 -8.80 0.86
C PHE A 153 -14.97 -9.46 -0.27
N THR A 154 -15.71 -8.65 -1.06
CA THR A 154 -16.55 -9.15 -2.17
C THR A 154 -15.74 -9.91 -3.21
N ARG A 155 -14.47 -9.54 -3.42
CA ARG A 155 -13.59 -10.22 -4.36
C ARG A 155 -13.01 -11.51 -3.80
N LEU A 156 -12.77 -11.57 -2.50
CA LEU A 156 -12.24 -12.74 -1.81
C LEU A 156 -13.31 -13.80 -1.52
N ASP A 157 -14.53 -13.41 -1.18
CA ASP A 157 -15.68 -14.30 -1.02
C ASP A 157 -16.13 -14.85 -2.37
N ARG A 158 -15.35 -15.79 -2.90
CA ARG A 158 -15.53 -16.33 -4.27
C ARG A 158 -16.73 -17.21 -4.42
N ASN A 159 -17.11 -17.91 -3.35
CA ASN A 159 -18.26 -18.80 -3.35
C ASN A 159 -19.57 -18.07 -3.02
N GLY A 160 -19.51 -16.80 -2.60
CA GLY A 160 -20.65 -15.95 -2.26
C GLY A 160 -21.41 -16.40 -1.01
N ASP A 161 -20.75 -17.11 -0.10
CA ASP A 161 -21.37 -17.63 1.11
C ASP A 161 -21.36 -16.65 2.29
N GLY A 162 -20.87 -15.43 2.09
CA GLY A 162 -20.86 -14.35 3.06
C GLY A 162 -19.68 -14.36 4.02
N GLY A 163 -18.59 -15.06 3.69
CA GLY A 163 -17.40 -15.07 4.53
C GLY A 163 -16.16 -15.55 3.81
N VAL A 164 -15.03 -14.93 4.11
CA VAL A 164 -13.73 -15.28 3.53
C VAL A 164 -13.03 -16.29 4.42
N THR A 165 -12.72 -17.44 3.87
CA THR A 165 -11.92 -18.49 4.50
C THR A 165 -10.42 -18.26 4.31
N PRO A 166 -9.54 -18.93 5.11
CA PRO A 166 -8.09 -18.88 4.87
C PRO A 166 -7.68 -19.27 3.44
N ALA A 167 -8.35 -20.26 2.85
CA ALA A 167 -8.06 -20.70 1.48
C ALA A 167 -8.44 -19.64 0.44
N GLU A 168 -9.50 -18.89 0.66
CA GLU A 168 -9.89 -17.78 -0.21
C GLU A 168 -8.97 -16.59 -0.02
N TYR A 169 -8.59 -16.26 1.22
CA TYR A 169 -7.69 -15.16 1.53
C TYR A 169 -6.31 -15.36 0.90
N TRP A 170 -5.70 -16.52 1.12
CA TRP A 170 -4.34 -16.81 0.62
C TRP A 170 -4.29 -17.36 -0.80
N GLY A 171 -5.44 -17.61 -1.43
CA GLY A 171 -5.50 -18.28 -2.73
C GLY A 171 -4.85 -17.53 -3.89
N GLU A 172 -4.65 -16.21 -3.77
CA GLU A 172 -4.00 -15.38 -4.81
C GLU A 172 -2.54 -15.03 -4.46
N VAL A 173 -2.08 -15.46 -3.28
CA VAL A 173 -0.74 -15.19 -2.78
C VAL A 173 0.12 -16.45 -2.87
N HIS A 174 1.36 -16.30 -3.34
CA HIS A 174 2.36 -17.37 -3.29
C HIS A 174 3.21 -17.22 -2.04
N ALA A 175 3.39 -18.30 -1.29
CA ALA A 175 4.28 -18.28 -0.12
C ALA A 175 5.74 -18.03 -0.55
N PRO A 176 6.55 -17.31 0.26
CA PRO A 176 7.95 -17.09 -0.07
C PRO A 176 8.75 -18.41 -0.15
N ASP A 177 9.50 -18.60 -1.25
CA ASP A 177 10.45 -19.71 -1.41
C ASP A 177 11.76 -19.44 -0.69
N LEU A 178 12.15 -18.17 -0.60
CA LEU A 178 13.36 -17.69 0.02
C LEU A 178 13.05 -16.64 1.07
N VAL A 179 13.52 -16.85 2.29
CA VAL A 179 13.36 -15.87 3.38
C VAL A 179 14.70 -15.30 3.83
N TYR A 180 14.66 -14.16 4.50
CA TYR A 180 15.80 -13.53 5.14
C TYR A 180 15.35 -12.74 6.38
N SER A 181 16.27 -12.38 7.26
CA SER A 181 15.95 -11.67 8.51
C SER A 181 16.52 -10.25 8.59
N GLY A 182 17.63 -9.97 7.99
CA GLY A 182 18.26 -8.64 8.07
C GLY A 182 18.58 -8.05 6.70
N ARG A 183 19.44 -8.73 5.95
CA ARG A 183 19.84 -8.29 4.61
C ARG A 183 20.01 -9.49 3.67
N LYS A 184 19.64 -9.32 2.42
CA LYS A 184 19.82 -10.33 1.37
C LYS A 184 20.18 -9.66 0.06
N THR A 185 21.11 -10.27 -0.67
CA THR A 185 21.47 -9.86 -2.02
C THR A 185 20.91 -10.87 -3.02
N LEU A 186 20.28 -10.35 -4.07
CA LEU A 186 19.85 -11.11 -5.25
C LEU A 186 20.69 -10.68 -6.45
N THR A 187 21.08 -11.65 -7.28
CA THR A 187 21.78 -11.39 -8.53
C THR A 187 21.06 -12.06 -9.68
N LEU A 188 20.92 -11.35 -10.81
CA LEU A 188 20.30 -11.88 -12.02
C LEU A 188 20.84 -11.12 -13.23
N GLY A 189 21.32 -11.83 -14.25
CA GLY A 189 21.78 -11.22 -15.51
C GLY A 189 22.85 -10.14 -15.34
N GLY A 190 23.74 -10.28 -14.35
CA GLY A 190 24.78 -9.32 -14.01
C GLY A 190 24.33 -8.14 -13.14
N ALA A 191 23.03 -8.00 -12.87
CA ALA A 191 22.50 -6.99 -11.96
C ALA A 191 22.44 -7.49 -10.51
N THR A 192 22.52 -6.56 -9.56
CA THR A 192 22.45 -6.83 -8.12
C THR A 192 21.32 -5.98 -7.52
N VAL A 193 20.51 -6.62 -6.65
CA VAL A 193 19.47 -5.98 -5.85
C VAL A 193 19.70 -6.36 -4.39
N GLU A 194 19.61 -5.39 -3.49
CA GLU A 194 19.74 -5.61 -2.05
C GLU A 194 18.40 -5.45 -1.36
N LEU A 195 18.04 -6.42 -0.53
CA LEU A 195 16.88 -6.39 0.35
C LEU A 195 17.38 -6.09 1.77
N ILE A 196 16.76 -5.10 2.41
CA ILE A 196 17.14 -4.63 3.73
C ILE A 196 15.90 -4.57 4.61
N HIS A 197 15.90 -5.27 5.75
CA HIS A 197 14.90 -5.05 6.78
C HIS A 197 15.29 -3.80 7.59
N PRO A 198 14.49 -2.71 7.53
CA PRO A 198 14.87 -1.46 8.18
C PRO A 198 14.56 -1.41 9.68
N GLY A 199 13.91 -2.43 10.22
CA GLY A 199 13.34 -2.49 11.56
C GLY A 199 11.82 -2.45 11.56
N ILE A 200 11.22 -2.48 12.75
CA ILE A 200 9.75 -2.45 12.93
C ILE A 200 9.25 -1.04 12.65
N ASN A 201 8.28 -0.93 11.75
CA ASN A 201 7.65 0.33 11.36
C ASN A 201 6.15 0.14 11.13
N HIS A 202 5.62 0.39 9.93
CA HIS A 202 4.27 0.07 9.49
C HIS A 202 3.93 -1.43 9.70
N SER A 203 4.93 -2.29 9.50
CA SER A 203 4.87 -3.72 9.81
C SER A 203 6.20 -4.19 10.41
N ASP A 204 6.23 -5.42 10.95
CA ASP A 204 7.45 -6.03 11.48
C ASP A 204 8.21 -6.87 10.46
N ASP A 205 7.77 -6.85 9.21
CA ASP A 205 8.27 -7.65 8.09
C ASP A 205 8.71 -6.79 6.88
N ALA A 206 8.75 -5.46 7.04
CA ALA A 206 9.07 -4.53 5.97
C ALA A 206 10.44 -4.78 5.35
N SER A 207 10.51 -4.64 4.03
CA SER A 207 11.71 -4.74 3.21
C SER A 207 11.91 -3.48 2.38
N VAL A 208 13.07 -2.88 2.46
CA VAL A 208 13.54 -1.88 1.50
C VAL A 208 14.27 -2.60 0.38
N VAL A 209 13.93 -2.29 -0.86
CA VAL A 209 14.61 -2.85 -2.05
C VAL A 209 15.51 -1.78 -2.64
N LEU A 210 16.83 -1.99 -2.53
CA LEU A 210 17.83 -1.10 -3.08
C LEU A 210 18.35 -1.65 -4.40
N PHE A 211 18.39 -0.78 -5.42
CA PHE A 211 18.98 -1.00 -6.73
C PHE A 211 20.28 -0.18 -6.83
N PRO A 212 21.43 -0.76 -6.43
CA PRO A 212 22.67 0.04 -6.26
C PRO A 212 23.17 0.67 -7.56
N ALA A 213 23.10 -0.05 -8.68
CA ALA A 213 23.56 0.46 -9.97
C ALA A 213 22.67 1.60 -10.50
N GLU A 214 21.37 1.52 -10.26
CA GLU A 214 20.35 2.51 -10.62
C GLU A 214 20.28 3.67 -9.63
N ARG A 215 20.87 3.52 -8.44
CA ARG A 215 20.82 4.45 -7.31
C ARG A 215 19.38 4.76 -6.89
N VAL A 216 18.54 3.72 -6.81
CA VAL A 216 17.13 3.81 -6.43
C VAL A 216 16.86 2.96 -5.18
N ALA A 217 16.14 3.52 -4.21
CA ALA A 217 15.57 2.78 -3.09
C ALA A 217 14.04 2.74 -3.23
N TYR A 218 13.46 1.55 -3.06
CA TYR A 218 12.01 1.34 -3.04
C TYR A 218 11.60 0.93 -1.63
N ALA A 219 10.61 1.62 -1.07
CA ALA A 219 10.01 1.27 0.20
C ALA A 219 8.51 1.60 0.19
N VAL A 220 7.75 0.87 1.00
CA VAL A 220 6.29 0.86 0.98
C VAL A 220 5.76 1.26 2.35
N ASP A 221 4.72 2.08 2.37
CA ASP A 221 3.82 2.48 3.45
C ASP A 221 4.45 3.28 4.61
N PHE A 222 5.61 2.97 5.11
CA PHE A 222 6.14 3.68 6.29
C PHE A 222 6.77 5.06 6.00
N ILE A 223 6.95 5.46 4.73
CA ILE A 223 7.48 6.78 4.35
C ILE A 223 6.42 7.65 3.67
N ALA A 224 5.53 7.06 2.88
CA ALA A 224 4.58 7.80 2.05
C ALA A 224 3.16 7.20 2.11
N ASP A 225 2.79 6.59 3.24
CA ASP A 225 1.46 5.97 3.41
C ASP A 225 0.33 6.98 3.18
N GLY A 226 -0.57 6.62 2.27
CA GLY A 226 -1.74 7.42 1.92
C GLY A 226 -1.41 8.82 1.42
N ALA A 227 -0.29 9.01 0.69
CA ALA A 227 0.17 10.30 0.19
C ALA A 227 -0.95 11.06 -0.55
N VAL A 228 -1.32 12.25 -0.06
CA VAL A 228 -2.35 13.08 -0.67
C VAL A 228 -1.85 13.59 -2.02
N SER A 229 -2.61 13.30 -3.07
CA SER A 229 -2.24 13.64 -4.45
C SER A 229 -0.87 13.07 -4.88
N GLY A 230 -0.41 12.00 -4.21
CA GLY A 230 0.88 11.36 -4.49
C GLY A 230 2.11 12.13 -3.99
N SER A 231 1.95 13.26 -3.31
CA SER A 231 3.09 14.05 -2.80
C SER A 231 3.77 13.35 -1.63
N LEU A 232 5.10 13.22 -1.66
CA LEU A 232 5.89 12.73 -0.52
C LEU A 232 5.95 13.75 0.63
N GLN A 233 5.74 15.04 0.36
CA GLN A 233 5.50 16.06 1.38
C GLN A 233 4.01 16.14 1.68
N SER A 234 3.48 15.08 2.25
CA SER A 234 2.10 14.91 2.69
C SER A 234 2.10 14.48 4.14
N LEU A 235 1.17 15.02 4.94
CA LEU A 235 0.96 14.45 6.26
C LEU A 235 0.47 13.00 6.10
N PRO A 236 1.09 12.04 6.80
CA PRO A 236 0.72 10.63 6.65
C PRO A 236 -0.74 10.38 7.06
N GLY A 237 -1.34 9.35 6.49
CA GLY A 237 -2.59 8.81 6.98
C GLY A 237 -2.37 8.38 8.44
N ALA A 238 -3.19 8.89 9.36
CA ALA A 238 -3.12 8.47 10.76
C ALA A 238 -3.95 7.18 10.90
N TRP A 239 -3.42 6.08 10.39
CA TRP A 239 -4.06 4.77 10.47
C TRP A 239 -3.69 4.07 11.77
N GLY A 240 -4.43 3.02 12.12
CA GLY A 240 -4.23 2.21 13.32
C GLY A 240 -2.85 1.54 13.47
N ASP A 241 -1.95 1.69 12.51
CA ASP A 241 -0.58 1.16 12.56
C ASP A 241 0.22 1.68 13.76
N PHE A 242 -0.07 2.92 14.20
CA PHE A 242 0.54 3.50 15.40
C PHE A 242 0.05 2.87 16.70
N ASP A 243 -1.04 2.15 16.67
CA ASP A 243 -1.54 1.42 17.84
C ASP A 243 -0.78 0.11 18.07
N HIS A 244 -0.04 -0.36 17.06
CA HIS A 244 0.64 -1.66 17.09
C HIS A 244 2.15 -1.59 17.08
N ASN A 245 2.74 -0.50 16.56
CA ASN A 245 4.18 -0.34 16.46
C ASN A 245 4.65 1.02 17.01
N PRO A 246 5.76 1.05 17.77
CA PRO A 246 6.22 2.29 18.39
C PRO A 246 6.68 3.29 17.33
N MET A 247 6.27 4.55 17.46
CA MET A 247 6.67 5.66 16.59
C MET A 247 8.21 5.79 16.46
N ALA A 248 8.94 5.38 17.49
CA ALA A 248 10.40 5.31 17.46
C ALA A 248 10.90 4.38 16.35
N GLY A 249 10.23 3.24 16.13
CA GLY A 249 10.57 2.28 15.08
C GLY A 249 10.44 2.87 13.67
N PHE A 250 9.38 3.64 13.42
CA PHE A 250 9.24 4.38 12.14
C PHE A 250 10.39 5.35 11.90
N ILE A 251 10.75 6.14 12.92
CA ILE A 251 11.86 7.10 12.84
C ILE A 251 13.18 6.37 12.57
N ASP A 252 13.46 5.28 13.27
CA ASP A 252 14.69 4.52 13.13
C ASP A 252 14.75 3.78 11.78
N SER A 253 13.61 3.27 11.26
CA SER A 253 13.52 2.70 9.92
C SER A 253 13.81 3.74 8.84
N MET A 254 13.30 4.97 8.97
CA MET A 254 13.61 6.06 8.04
C MET A 254 15.10 6.45 8.08
N LYS A 255 15.74 6.46 9.26
CA LYS A 255 17.20 6.66 9.38
C LYS A 255 17.96 5.55 8.67
N ALA A 256 17.50 4.29 8.78
CA ALA A 256 18.12 3.18 8.09
C ALA A 256 18.03 3.34 6.56
N VAL A 257 16.90 3.84 6.04
CA VAL A 257 16.77 4.18 4.61
C VAL A 257 17.68 5.34 4.21
N GLU A 258 17.74 6.41 4.99
CA GLU A 258 18.62 7.56 4.71
C GLU A 258 20.11 7.17 4.64
N ALA A 259 20.52 6.15 5.40
CA ALA A 259 21.90 5.66 5.40
C ALA A 259 22.27 4.88 4.11
N LEU A 260 21.30 4.50 3.29
CA LEU A 260 21.55 3.82 2.02
C LEU A 260 22.06 4.80 0.96
N ASP A 261 22.81 4.29 -0.02
CA ASP A 261 23.33 5.09 -1.13
C ASP A 261 22.36 5.08 -2.33
N PHE A 262 21.50 6.08 -2.41
CA PHE A 262 20.52 6.29 -3.50
C PHE A 262 20.28 7.76 -3.76
N ASP A 263 19.80 8.08 -4.96
CA ASP A 263 19.38 9.42 -5.38
C ASP A 263 17.86 9.53 -5.51
N VAL A 264 17.22 8.47 -6.02
CA VAL A 264 15.78 8.41 -6.25
C VAL A 264 15.14 7.50 -5.21
N PHE A 265 14.10 8.02 -4.57
CA PHE A 265 13.21 7.25 -3.72
C PHE A 265 11.94 6.88 -4.49
N ALA A 266 11.67 5.59 -4.63
CA ALA A 266 10.44 5.07 -5.21
C ALA A 266 9.51 4.62 -4.09
N ALA A 267 8.39 5.31 -3.93
CA ALA A 267 7.37 4.95 -2.96
C ALA A 267 6.39 3.91 -3.52
N GLY A 268 5.95 2.96 -2.70
CA GLY A 268 4.85 2.05 -3.03
C GLY A 268 3.53 2.78 -3.18
N GLU A 269 3.34 3.85 -2.40
CA GLU A 269 2.25 4.81 -2.52
C GLU A 269 2.80 6.22 -2.70
N GLY A 270 2.49 6.88 -3.80
CA GLY A 270 2.95 8.24 -4.08
C GLY A 270 3.90 8.36 -5.27
N GLN A 271 4.42 9.57 -5.48
CA GLN A 271 5.30 9.87 -6.59
C GLN A 271 6.75 9.47 -6.29
N LEU A 272 7.58 9.48 -7.33
CA LEU A 272 9.03 9.39 -7.15
C LEU A 272 9.52 10.62 -6.38
N GLY A 273 10.46 10.40 -5.48
CA GLY A 273 11.09 11.43 -4.67
C GLY A 273 12.59 11.26 -4.61
N THR A 274 13.18 11.88 -3.61
CA THR A 274 14.62 11.92 -3.36
C THR A 274 14.92 11.54 -1.92
N LYS A 275 16.19 11.37 -1.59
CA LYS A 275 16.62 11.20 -0.21
C LYS A 275 16.19 12.38 0.70
N ALA A 276 16.12 13.60 0.15
CA ALA A 276 15.66 14.76 0.90
C ALA A 276 14.19 14.66 1.35
N ASP A 277 13.35 14.00 0.55
CA ASP A 277 11.94 13.77 0.91
C ASP A 277 11.83 12.75 2.05
N VAL A 278 12.65 11.70 2.05
CA VAL A 278 12.75 10.74 3.17
C VAL A 278 13.20 11.46 4.45
N THR A 279 14.23 12.31 4.35
CA THR A 279 14.70 13.15 5.46
C THR A 279 13.61 14.07 5.98
N ALA A 280 12.86 14.72 5.10
CA ALA A 280 11.77 15.61 5.49
C ALA A 280 10.67 14.86 6.24
N MET A 281 10.28 13.68 5.78
CA MET A 281 9.30 12.83 6.45
C MET A 281 9.78 12.39 7.84
N ARG A 282 11.03 11.92 7.96
CA ARG A 282 11.62 11.58 9.27
C ARG A 282 11.60 12.76 10.22
N GLN A 283 11.98 13.95 9.75
CA GLN A 283 11.94 15.17 10.56
C GLN A 283 10.52 15.52 11.03
N PHE A 284 9.51 15.31 10.16
CA PHE A 284 8.12 15.47 10.56
C PHE A 284 7.76 14.54 11.74
N TRP A 285 8.15 13.28 11.69
CA TRP A 285 7.89 12.32 12.74
C TRP A 285 8.61 12.66 14.05
N GLU A 286 9.88 13.12 13.97
CA GLU A 286 10.65 13.56 15.14
C GLU A 286 10.05 14.80 15.78
N ASP A 287 9.68 15.81 14.98
CA ASP A 287 9.06 17.06 15.43
C ASP A 287 7.68 16.79 16.06
N LEU A 288 6.84 15.97 15.42
CA LEU A 288 5.53 15.57 15.95
C LEU A 288 5.66 14.87 17.30
N ARG A 289 6.51 13.83 17.36
CA ARG A 289 6.77 13.08 18.59
C ARG A 289 7.25 13.97 19.72
N SER A 290 8.22 14.84 19.45
CA SER A 290 8.80 15.77 20.41
C SER A 290 7.76 16.76 20.95
N ALA A 291 6.99 17.37 20.04
CA ALA A 291 6.00 18.38 20.40
C ALA A 291 4.84 17.78 21.23
N VAL A 292 4.34 16.61 20.84
CA VAL A 292 3.27 15.92 21.58
C VAL A 292 3.79 15.47 22.96
N SER A 293 4.99 14.87 23.03
CA SER A 293 5.62 14.46 24.29
C SER A 293 5.81 15.62 25.26
N ALA A 294 6.29 16.77 24.76
CA ALA A 294 6.44 17.99 25.55
C ALA A 294 5.11 18.49 26.11
N GLY A 295 4.06 18.51 25.29
CA GLY A 295 2.72 18.90 25.74
C GLY A 295 2.13 17.95 26.79
N MET A 296 2.30 16.65 26.59
CA MET A 296 1.88 15.63 27.57
C MET A 296 2.62 15.79 28.91
N SER A 297 3.91 16.11 28.89
CA SER A 297 4.71 16.37 30.10
C SER A 297 4.26 17.64 30.85
N GLN A 298 3.62 18.59 30.14
CA GLN A 298 2.97 19.78 30.72
C GLN A 298 1.53 19.50 31.21
N GLY A 299 1.06 18.27 31.11
CA GLY A 299 -0.29 17.87 31.52
C GLY A 299 -1.39 18.22 30.53
N LYS A 300 -1.06 18.62 29.30
CA LYS A 300 -2.06 18.92 28.27
C LYS A 300 -2.82 17.66 27.84
N SER A 301 -4.13 17.80 27.72
CA SER A 301 -5.01 16.79 27.15
C SER A 301 -4.84 16.69 25.63
N LEU A 302 -5.32 15.58 25.05
CA LEU A 302 -5.35 15.42 23.58
C LEU A 302 -6.07 16.59 22.89
N SER A 303 -7.24 17.01 23.41
CA SER A 303 -8.00 18.12 22.82
C SER A 303 -7.20 19.41 22.81
N GLU A 304 -6.54 19.76 23.94
CA GLU A 304 -5.69 20.95 24.01
C GLU A 304 -4.51 20.89 23.04
N LEU A 305 -3.90 19.72 22.85
CA LEU A 305 -2.84 19.54 21.86
C LEU A 305 -3.36 19.71 20.45
N GLN A 306 -4.48 19.10 20.10
CA GLN A 306 -5.11 19.23 18.80
C GLN A 306 -5.49 20.68 18.46
N ASP A 307 -5.87 21.49 19.48
CA ASP A 307 -6.26 22.89 19.31
C ASP A 307 -5.06 23.84 19.26
N THR A 308 -3.98 23.55 19.96
CA THR A 308 -2.86 24.48 20.14
C THR A 308 -1.60 24.11 19.36
N LEU A 309 -1.38 22.84 19.02
CA LEU A 309 -0.19 22.39 18.32
C LEU A 309 -0.36 22.50 16.80
N MET A 310 0.15 23.60 16.23
CA MET A 310 -0.08 23.90 14.81
C MET A 310 0.91 23.23 13.87
N LEU A 311 2.08 22.79 14.31
CA LEU A 311 3.11 22.20 13.42
C LEU A 311 3.39 23.10 12.21
N GLU A 312 3.59 24.39 12.43
CA GLU A 312 3.64 25.46 11.41
C GLU A 312 4.62 25.16 10.26
N LYS A 313 5.75 24.50 10.56
CA LYS A 313 6.76 24.08 9.58
C LYS A 313 6.16 23.24 8.45
N TYR A 314 5.06 22.53 8.71
CA TYR A 314 4.43 21.56 7.80
C TYR A 314 3.10 22.07 7.21
N ARG A 315 2.74 23.33 7.45
CA ARG A 315 1.49 23.93 6.98
C ARG A 315 1.30 23.83 5.45
N GLY A 316 2.39 23.87 4.70
CA GLY A 316 2.38 23.74 3.24
C GLY A 316 2.31 22.29 2.72
N TRP A 317 2.35 21.30 3.61
CA TRP A 317 2.27 19.91 3.18
C TRP A 317 0.85 19.51 2.81
N ALA A 318 0.73 18.62 1.83
CA ALA A 318 -0.55 18.09 1.41
C ALA A 318 -1.26 17.39 2.58
N GLY A 319 -2.58 17.56 2.69
CA GLY A 319 -3.36 16.97 3.76
C GLY A 319 -3.23 17.64 5.13
N TYR A 320 -2.50 18.77 5.26
CA TYR A 320 -2.28 19.42 6.57
C TYR A 320 -3.59 19.70 7.31
N GLU A 321 -4.55 20.36 6.69
CA GLU A 321 -5.80 20.74 7.34
C GLU A 321 -6.63 19.51 7.77
N GLN A 322 -6.61 18.46 6.99
CA GLN A 322 -7.39 17.23 7.23
C GLN A 322 -6.72 16.29 8.25
N ARG A 323 -5.39 16.26 8.29
CA ARG A 323 -4.63 15.19 8.96
C ARG A 323 -3.85 15.64 10.19
N ARG A 324 -3.56 16.93 10.35
CA ARG A 324 -2.79 17.44 11.49
C ARG A 324 -3.34 16.95 12.84
N ARG A 325 -4.63 17.12 13.07
CA ARG A 325 -5.28 16.69 14.32
C ARG A 325 -5.23 15.18 14.52
N LEU A 326 -5.42 14.43 13.46
CA LEU A 326 -5.33 12.95 13.46
C LEU A 326 -3.91 12.47 13.75
N ASN A 327 -2.89 13.12 13.18
CA ASN A 327 -1.50 12.77 13.45
C ASN A 327 -1.10 13.10 14.91
N ILE A 328 -1.61 14.20 15.49
CA ILE A 328 -1.43 14.51 16.92
C ILE A 328 -2.08 13.44 17.79
N GLU A 329 -3.29 13.00 17.45
CA GLU A 329 -3.99 11.93 18.18
C GLU A 329 -3.24 10.61 18.11
N ALA A 330 -2.80 10.20 16.91
CA ALA A 330 -2.01 9.00 16.72
C ALA A 330 -0.71 9.04 17.55
N ALA A 331 0.02 10.16 17.51
CA ALA A 331 1.24 10.33 18.31
C ALA A 331 0.95 10.32 19.83
N TYR A 332 -0.13 10.96 20.26
CA TYR A 332 -0.55 10.98 21.67
C TYR A 332 -0.86 9.58 22.19
N ASN A 333 -1.65 8.81 21.43
CA ASN A 333 -2.02 7.44 21.80
C ASN A 333 -0.78 6.53 21.79
N ASN A 334 0.05 6.60 20.76
CA ASN A 334 1.29 5.82 20.66
C ASN A 334 2.23 6.08 21.85
N LEU A 335 2.45 7.35 22.22
CA LEU A 335 3.29 7.72 23.35
C LEU A 335 2.69 7.28 24.72
N ARG A 336 1.40 7.01 24.79
CA ARG A 336 0.80 6.41 26.00
C ARG A 336 1.03 4.90 26.08
N LEU A 337 1.06 4.22 24.94
CA LEU A 337 1.25 2.76 24.86
C LEU A 337 2.73 2.37 25.03
N TYR A 338 3.63 3.14 24.45
CA TYR A 338 5.07 2.83 24.34
C TYR A 338 5.96 3.80 25.11
N ARG A 339 5.60 4.13 26.36
CA ARG A 339 6.40 4.97 27.27
C ARG A 339 7.61 4.25 27.82
#